data_2f2d193458d6996fa5d0827b60fa6f48
#
_entry.id   2f2d193458d6996fa5d0827b60fa6f48
#
_cell.length_a   1.000
_cell.length_b   1.000
_cell.length_c   1.000
_cell.angle_alpha   90.00
_cell.angle_beta   90.00
_cell.angle_gamma   90.00
#
_symmetry.space_group_name_H-M   'P 1'
#
loop_
_entity.id
_entity.type
_entity.pdbx_description
1 polymer ?
#
loop_
_entity_poly.entity_id
_entity_poly.type
_entity_poly.pdbx_seq_one_letter_code
_entity_poly.pdbx_strand_id
1 'polypeptide(L)'
;MDVFKTRVGEWRAIAISQENYFMETKGMEPFVVAEGGHRRLYAVCPECDNPVRMVGLNRRELDAGHRRPYGRHVGHDVPGVAVYDETAYLECSYSNPGYHRDPGSRRPPSNPTALALYRIMRDRFDRVEYAWRRASGIRLGIKRLQRALILWRNDKAWLNYDSTYCNLPQMLFMGLPEQDLYGQCVSKDGPVAAALSTLDDVRLEPVDFSEEYVRVSTTRFTNVTFTLGPPSKRKDGEHMVEYFPLCLLHEGRQIGGFIQVRTDPEWFSRILNMPDWHESRRLLGLAADVLG
;
A
#
# COMPACT_ATOMS: atom_id res chain seq x y z
N MET A 1 -14.63 1.38 0.98
CA MET A 1 -13.23 1.33 1.45
C MET A 1 -12.94 -0.03 2.07
N ASP A 2 -11.67 -0.41 2.11
CA ASP A 2 -11.23 -1.75 2.53
C ASP A 2 -10.51 -1.75 3.88
N VAL A 3 -10.43 -0.57 4.50
CA VAL A 3 -9.76 -0.36 5.79
C VAL A 3 -10.61 0.47 6.74
N PHE A 4 -10.37 0.32 8.04
CA PHE A 4 -11.02 1.09 9.11
C PHE A 4 -10.04 1.37 10.24
N LYS A 5 -10.43 2.23 11.17
CA LYS A 5 -9.81 2.40 12.49
C LYS A 5 -10.86 2.51 13.57
N THR A 6 -10.45 2.48 14.84
CA THR A 6 -11.38 2.51 15.97
C THR A 6 -11.39 3.84 16.70
N ARG A 7 -10.40 4.72 16.47
CA ARG A 7 -10.33 6.02 17.15
C ARG A 7 -10.05 7.15 16.18
N VAL A 8 -10.72 8.25 16.40
CA VAL A 8 -10.46 9.52 15.73
C VAL A 8 -9.02 9.98 16.03
N GLY A 9 -8.33 10.52 15.02
CA GLY A 9 -6.96 11.01 15.13
C GLY A 9 -5.87 9.93 15.14
N GLU A 10 -6.22 8.63 15.17
CA GLU A 10 -5.23 7.56 14.98
C GLU A 10 -4.77 7.46 13.52
N TRP A 11 -3.49 7.18 13.35
CA TRP A 11 -2.90 6.92 12.02
C TRP A 11 -3.06 5.47 11.54
N ARG A 12 -3.58 4.59 12.39
CA ARG A 12 -3.74 3.16 12.15
C ARG A 12 -4.82 2.90 11.11
N ALA A 13 -4.54 2.02 10.14
CA ALA A 13 -5.51 1.49 9.19
C ALA A 13 -5.53 -0.04 9.28
N ILE A 14 -6.72 -0.61 9.46
CA ILE A 14 -6.94 -2.05 9.67
C ILE A 14 -7.78 -2.56 8.52
N ALA A 15 -7.37 -3.67 7.89
CA ALA A 15 -8.14 -4.29 6.84
C ALA A 15 -9.51 -4.76 7.34
N ILE A 16 -10.56 -4.50 6.56
CA ILE A 16 -11.93 -4.90 6.92
C ILE A 16 -12.08 -6.40 6.69
N SER A 17 -12.10 -7.14 7.80
CA SER A 17 -12.51 -8.54 7.89
C SER A 17 -13.35 -8.74 9.14
N GLN A 18 -14.12 -9.83 9.21
CA GLN A 18 -14.90 -10.15 10.39
C GLN A 18 -13.98 -10.33 11.60
N GLU A 19 -12.88 -11.06 11.42
CA GLU A 19 -11.87 -11.31 12.47
C GLU A 19 -11.29 -10.01 13.00
N ASN A 20 -10.75 -9.16 12.12
CA ASN A 20 -10.12 -7.90 12.51
C ASN A 20 -11.12 -6.97 13.20
N TYR A 21 -12.34 -6.86 12.67
CA TYR A 21 -13.34 -5.97 13.23
C TYR A 21 -13.70 -6.38 14.67
N PHE A 22 -14.03 -7.67 14.90
CA PHE A 22 -14.40 -8.11 16.24
C PHE A 22 -13.21 -8.19 17.21
N MET A 23 -12.01 -8.42 16.71
CA MET A 23 -10.80 -8.33 17.54
C MET A 23 -10.58 -6.91 18.07
N GLU A 24 -10.75 -5.89 17.24
CA GLU A 24 -10.51 -4.49 17.60
C GLU A 24 -11.65 -3.87 18.42
N THR A 25 -12.91 -4.16 18.06
CA THR A 25 -14.10 -3.57 18.70
C THR A 25 -14.64 -4.40 19.87
N LYS A 26 -14.18 -5.65 20.04
CA LYS A 26 -14.73 -6.66 20.96
C LYS A 26 -16.22 -6.94 20.73
N GLY A 27 -16.78 -6.49 19.61
CA GLY A 27 -18.19 -6.61 19.30
C GLY A 27 -19.12 -5.86 20.24
N MET A 28 -18.62 -4.79 20.89
CA MET A 28 -19.32 -4.02 21.92
C MET A 28 -19.66 -2.60 21.44
N GLU A 29 -20.53 -1.94 22.17
CA GLU A 29 -20.75 -0.50 22.03
C GLU A 29 -19.43 0.27 22.26
N PRO A 30 -19.23 1.40 21.55
CA PRO A 30 -20.18 2.07 20.66
C PRO A 30 -20.13 1.56 19.21
N PHE A 31 -19.28 0.58 18.90
CA PHE A 31 -19.08 0.08 17.53
C PHE A 31 -20.22 -0.82 17.05
N VAL A 32 -20.91 -1.48 17.96
CA VAL A 32 -22.05 -2.36 17.66
C VAL A 32 -23.29 -1.78 18.31
N VAL A 33 -24.19 -1.25 17.48
CA VAL A 33 -25.42 -0.61 17.93
C VAL A 33 -26.62 -1.46 17.51
N ALA A 34 -27.53 -1.73 18.45
CA ALA A 34 -28.82 -2.39 18.16
C ALA A 34 -29.83 -1.31 17.73
N GLU A 35 -30.27 -1.33 16.48
CA GLU A 35 -31.22 -0.38 15.93
C GLU A 35 -32.28 -1.11 15.10
N GLY A 36 -33.55 -0.93 15.45
CA GLY A 36 -34.66 -1.54 14.72
C GLY A 36 -34.63 -3.07 14.66
N GLY A 37 -34.13 -3.75 15.69
CA GLY A 37 -33.99 -5.21 15.71
C GLY A 37 -32.80 -5.76 14.93
N HIS A 38 -31.97 -4.88 14.34
CA HIS A 38 -30.76 -5.25 13.60
C HIS A 38 -29.52 -4.70 14.29
N ARG A 39 -28.43 -5.47 14.23
CA ARG A 39 -27.11 -4.99 14.69
C ARG A 39 -26.45 -4.20 13.57
N ARG A 40 -26.17 -2.92 13.83
CA ARG A 40 -25.37 -2.09 12.94
C ARG A 40 -23.94 -2.01 13.48
N LEU A 41 -22.98 -2.13 12.56
CA LEU A 41 -21.56 -2.19 12.88
C LEU A 41 -20.91 -0.91 12.35
N TYR A 42 -20.26 -0.15 13.24
CA TYR A 42 -19.65 1.13 12.92
C TYR A 42 -18.15 1.11 13.22
N ALA A 43 -17.42 2.01 12.58
CA ALA A 43 -16.01 2.29 12.84
C ALA A 43 -15.68 3.70 12.36
N VAL A 44 -14.41 4.06 12.33
CA VAL A 44 -13.91 5.37 11.90
C VAL A 44 -13.17 5.23 10.57
N CYS A 45 -13.38 6.17 9.65
CA CYS A 45 -12.60 6.26 8.42
C CYS A 45 -11.14 6.58 8.74
N PRO A 46 -10.15 5.83 8.23
CA PRO A 46 -8.74 6.12 8.47
C PRO A 46 -8.29 7.47 7.95
N GLU A 47 -8.92 7.97 6.90
CA GLU A 47 -8.52 9.21 6.23
C GLU A 47 -9.17 10.46 6.81
N CYS A 48 -10.49 10.48 6.91
CA CYS A 48 -11.22 11.70 7.22
C CYS A 48 -11.83 11.73 8.62
N ASP A 49 -11.56 10.72 9.45
CA ASP A 49 -12.12 10.58 10.80
C ASP A 49 -13.64 10.48 10.89
N ASN A 50 -14.35 10.47 9.77
CA ASN A 50 -15.80 10.34 9.73
C ASN A 50 -16.27 8.94 10.10
N PRO A 51 -17.50 8.79 10.64
CA PRO A 51 -18.06 7.49 10.94
C PRO A 51 -18.34 6.70 9.67
N VAL A 52 -18.03 5.42 9.71
CA VAL A 52 -18.30 4.47 8.64
C VAL A 52 -19.10 3.28 9.15
N ARG A 53 -20.04 2.81 8.34
CA ARG A 53 -20.80 1.59 8.59
C ARG A 53 -20.13 0.42 7.89
N MET A 54 -19.94 -0.68 8.61
CA MET A 54 -19.48 -1.93 8.05
C MET A 54 -20.61 -2.65 7.32
N VAL A 55 -20.35 -3.07 6.10
CA VAL A 55 -21.31 -3.78 5.24
C VAL A 55 -20.74 -5.15 4.90
N GLY A 56 -21.54 -6.19 5.07
CA GLY A 56 -21.18 -7.54 4.65
C GLY A 56 -20.40 -8.38 5.68
N LEU A 57 -20.04 -7.84 6.86
CA LEU A 57 -19.25 -8.56 7.88
C LEU A 57 -19.93 -9.81 8.45
N ASN A 58 -21.26 -9.85 8.47
CA ASN A 58 -22.04 -10.96 9.08
C ASN A 58 -22.52 -12.01 8.07
N ARG A 59 -22.09 -11.91 6.81
CA ARG A 59 -22.48 -12.89 5.79
C ARG A 59 -21.57 -14.12 5.89
N ARG A 60 -22.17 -15.30 5.85
CA ARG A 60 -21.41 -16.56 5.82
C ARG A 60 -20.69 -16.68 4.48
N GLU A 61 -19.44 -17.13 4.49
CA GLU A 61 -18.57 -17.33 3.31
C GLU A 61 -19.16 -18.31 2.26
N LEU A 62 -20.24 -19.01 2.59
CA LEU A 62 -20.81 -20.09 1.80
C LEU A 62 -21.80 -19.66 0.71
N ASP A 63 -22.22 -18.38 0.67
CA ASP A 63 -23.14 -17.94 -0.38
C ASP A 63 -22.33 -17.49 -1.60
N ALA A 64 -22.38 -18.26 -2.67
CA ALA A 64 -21.78 -17.92 -3.96
C ALA A 64 -22.21 -16.52 -4.42
N GLY A 65 -21.25 -15.63 -4.67
CA GLY A 65 -21.51 -14.24 -5.08
C GLY A 65 -21.22 -13.18 -4.02
N HIS A 66 -20.49 -13.49 -2.95
CA HIS A 66 -20.22 -12.53 -1.87
C HIS A 66 -19.17 -11.50 -2.24
N ARG A 67 -19.58 -10.24 -2.19
CA ARG A 67 -18.65 -9.12 -2.12
C ARG A 67 -17.93 -9.15 -0.77
N ARG A 68 -16.61 -8.89 -0.78
CA ARG A 68 -15.84 -8.66 0.46
C ARG A 68 -16.56 -7.63 1.33
N PRO A 69 -16.48 -7.76 2.66
CA PRO A 69 -16.98 -6.72 3.54
C PRO A 69 -16.27 -5.40 3.24
N TYR A 70 -16.99 -4.31 3.35
CA TYR A 70 -16.47 -2.96 3.08
C TYR A 70 -17.05 -1.92 4.05
N GLY A 71 -16.35 -0.81 4.20
CA GLY A 71 -16.82 0.36 4.95
C GLY A 71 -17.50 1.37 4.01
N ARG A 72 -18.63 1.91 4.47
CA ARG A 72 -19.37 2.98 3.81
C ARG A 72 -19.54 4.14 4.77
N HIS A 73 -19.16 5.36 4.38
CA HIS A 73 -19.43 6.56 5.16
C HIS A 73 -20.93 6.72 5.47
N VAL A 74 -21.22 7.25 6.63
CA VAL A 74 -22.57 7.70 7.01
C VAL A 74 -22.54 9.21 7.21
N GLY A 75 -23.60 9.89 6.77
CA GLY A 75 -23.72 11.36 6.78
C GLY A 75 -24.29 11.90 8.10
N HIS A 76 -24.00 11.29 9.23
CA HIS A 76 -24.45 11.70 10.56
C HIS A 76 -23.48 11.23 11.64
N ASP A 77 -23.55 11.84 12.80
CA ASP A 77 -22.80 11.46 13.98
C ASP A 77 -23.14 10.03 14.42
N VAL A 78 -22.13 9.30 14.85
CA VAL A 78 -22.31 8.01 15.55
C VAL A 78 -21.76 8.20 16.96
N PRO A 79 -22.64 8.30 17.98
CA PRO A 79 -22.23 8.57 19.36
C PRO A 79 -21.19 7.58 19.85
N GLY A 80 -20.10 8.10 20.42
CA GLY A 80 -18.98 7.29 20.93
C GLY A 80 -18.03 6.73 19.87
N VAL A 81 -18.35 6.89 18.56
CA VAL A 81 -17.48 6.46 17.45
C VAL A 81 -16.82 7.66 16.80
N ALA A 82 -17.61 8.55 16.16
CA ALA A 82 -17.09 9.75 15.51
C ALA A 82 -18.21 10.75 15.24
N VAL A 83 -17.83 12.03 15.15
CA VAL A 83 -18.66 13.14 14.69
C VAL A 83 -18.50 13.28 13.18
N TYR A 84 -19.60 13.54 12.47
CA TYR A 84 -19.57 13.73 11.03
C TYR A 84 -19.06 15.12 10.66
N ASP A 85 -18.04 15.16 9.81
CA ASP A 85 -17.49 16.38 9.21
C ASP A 85 -17.68 16.30 7.69
N GLU A 86 -18.58 17.13 7.15
CA GLU A 86 -18.88 17.16 5.73
C GLU A 86 -17.66 17.60 4.89
N THR A 87 -16.88 18.58 5.37
CA THR A 87 -15.70 19.07 4.65
C THR A 87 -14.65 17.94 4.53
N ALA A 88 -14.35 17.29 5.64
CA ALA A 88 -13.44 16.14 5.65
C ALA A 88 -13.97 14.97 4.80
N TYR A 89 -15.31 14.75 4.79
CA TYR A 89 -15.94 13.75 3.93
C TYR A 89 -15.74 14.06 2.44
N LEU A 90 -15.97 15.29 2.02
CA LEU A 90 -15.84 15.72 0.62
C LEU A 90 -14.39 15.64 0.11
N GLU A 91 -13.42 15.81 1.00
CA GLU A 91 -12.00 15.70 0.68
C GLU A 91 -11.46 14.26 0.78
N CYS A 92 -12.22 13.33 1.34
CA CYS A 92 -11.80 11.96 1.58
C CYS A 92 -11.74 11.13 0.28
N SER A 93 -10.60 10.50 0.02
CA SER A 93 -10.44 9.63 -1.15
C SER A 93 -11.32 8.36 -1.11
N TYR A 94 -11.77 7.97 0.08
CA TYR A 94 -12.69 6.83 0.26
C TYR A 94 -14.17 7.19 0.17
N SER A 95 -14.52 8.49 0.23
CA SER A 95 -15.93 8.92 0.25
C SER A 95 -16.57 8.85 -1.12
N ASN A 96 -15.84 9.20 -2.15
CA ASN A 96 -16.33 9.24 -3.52
C ASN A 96 -15.27 8.73 -4.49
N PRO A 97 -15.23 7.41 -4.75
CA PRO A 97 -14.30 6.83 -5.70
C PRO A 97 -14.50 7.30 -7.15
N GLY A 98 -15.61 7.97 -7.43
CA GLY A 98 -15.89 8.61 -8.73
C GLY A 98 -15.56 10.10 -8.80
N TYR A 99 -15.12 10.72 -7.71
CA TYR A 99 -14.67 12.11 -7.73
C TYR A 99 -13.33 12.17 -8.46
N HIS A 100 -13.37 12.64 -9.71
CA HIS A 100 -12.18 12.82 -10.52
C HIS A 100 -11.43 14.04 -9.98
N ARG A 101 -10.40 13.78 -9.20
CA ARG A 101 -9.40 14.79 -8.87
C ARG A 101 -8.43 14.88 -10.05
N ASP A 102 -7.97 16.07 -10.33
CA ASP A 102 -6.93 16.26 -11.35
C ASP A 102 -5.71 15.41 -11.01
N PRO A 103 -5.10 14.73 -11.99
CA PRO A 103 -3.86 14.01 -11.79
C PRO A 103 -2.81 14.91 -11.11
N GLY A 104 -2.22 14.42 -10.03
CA GLY A 104 -1.23 15.19 -9.27
C GLY A 104 -1.80 16.16 -8.24
N SER A 105 -3.13 16.20 -8.01
CA SER A 105 -3.69 16.96 -6.89
C SER A 105 -3.17 16.46 -5.54
N ARG A 106 -2.96 17.40 -4.60
CA ARG A 106 -2.29 17.13 -3.33
C ARG A 106 -3.16 17.50 -2.15
N ARG A 107 -3.09 16.68 -1.11
CA ARG A 107 -3.69 16.96 0.20
C ARG A 107 -3.01 18.15 0.86
N PRO A 108 -3.72 18.92 1.69
CA PRO A 108 -3.09 19.86 2.61
C PRO A 108 -2.06 19.14 3.51
N PRO A 109 -0.94 19.78 3.88
CA PRO A 109 0.05 19.18 4.77
C PRO A 109 -0.48 18.75 6.14
N SER A 110 -1.55 19.38 6.62
CA SER A 110 -2.23 19.05 7.88
C SER A 110 -3.22 17.89 7.77
N ASN A 111 -3.44 17.36 6.56
CA ASN A 111 -4.39 16.27 6.36
C ASN A 111 -3.99 15.02 7.15
N PRO A 112 -4.89 14.40 7.92
CA PRO A 112 -4.59 13.24 8.77
C PRO A 112 -3.97 12.06 8.01
N THR A 113 -4.48 11.76 6.81
CA THR A 113 -3.92 10.70 5.96
C THR A 113 -2.50 11.02 5.53
N ALA A 114 -2.24 12.24 5.06
CA ALA A 114 -0.89 12.66 4.66
C ALA A 114 0.11 12.49 5.81
N LEU A 115 -0.25 12.93 7.02
CA LEU A 115 0.57 12.78 8.22
C LEU A 115 0.79 11.31 8.59
N ALA A 116 -0.25 10.48 8.47
CA ALA A 116 -0.16 9.07 8.76
C ALA A 116 0.72 8.31 7.76
N LEU A 117 0.59 8.59 6.46
CA LEU A 117 1.46 8.00 5.42
C LEU A 117 2.92 8.37 5.63
N TYR A 118 3.19 9.62 6.00
CA TYR A 118 4.54 10.05 6.34
C TYR A 118 5.11 9.27 7.54
N ARG A 119 4.31 9.15 8.63
CA ARG A 119 4.71 8.39 9.82
C ARG A 119 4.94 6.92 9.53
N ILE A 120 4.09 6.28 8.73
CA ILE A 120 4.30 4.88 8.32
C ILE A 120 5.62 4.74 7.56
N MET A 121 5.90 5.63 6.61
CA MET A 121 7.15 5.60 5.85
C MET A 121 8.36 5.79 6.76
N ARG A 122 8.30 6.69 7.76
CA ARG A 122 9.37 6.93 8.72
C ARG A 122 9.55 5.79 9.73
N ASP A 123 8.44 5.36 10.36
CA ASP A 123 8.49 4.52 11.56
C ASP A 123 8.32 3.03 11.25
N ARG A 124 7.94 2.67 10.01
CA ARG A 124 7.65 1.30 9.56
C ARG A 124 8.23 0.99 8.18
N PHE A 125 9.31 1.66 7.82
CA PHE A 125 9.92 1.52 6.50
C PHE A 125 10.36 0.10 6.16
N ASP A 126 10.78 -0.67 7.14
CA ASP A 126 11.12 -2.08 6.98
C ASP A 126 9.94 -2.93 6.50
N ARG A 127 8.72 -2.62 6.96
CA ARG A 127 7.48 -3.27 6.51
C ARG A 127 7.05 -2.77 5.13
N VAL A 128 7.26 -1.49 4.84
CA VAL A 128 7.00 -0.90 3.51
C VAL A 128 7.92 -1.54 2.46
N GLU A 129 9.23 -1.64 2.74
CA GLU A 129 10.21 -2.30 1.87
C GLU A 129 9.87 -3.79 1.67
N TYR A 130 9.51 -4.48 2.75
CA TYR A 130 9.12 -5.88 2.65
C TYR A 130 7.87 -6.08 1.78
N ALA A 131 6.87 -5.21 1.91
CA ALA A 131 5.67 -5.25 1.09
C ALA A 131 5.98 -4.98 -0.40
N TRP A 132 6.82 -3.98 -0.68
CA TRP A 132 7.31 -3.71 -2.02
C TRP A 132 8.03 -4.92 -2.63
N ARG A 133 9.01 -5.44 -1.91
CA ARG A 133 9.84 -6.57 -2.34
C ARG A 133 8.99 -7.82 -2.64
N ARG A 134 8.00 -8.09 -1.81
CA ARG A 134 7.08 -9.21 -2.02
C ARG A 134 6.19 -9.00 -3.25
N ALA A 135 5.67 -7.79 -3.46
CA ALA A 135 4.77 -7.49 -4.57
C ALA A 135 5.48 -7.39 -5.92
N SER A 136 6.67 -6.81 -5.96
CA SER A 136 7.44 -6.58 -7.19
C SER A 136 8.42 -7.70 -7.53
N GLY A 137 8.83 -8.48 -6.54
CA GLY A 137 9.96 -9.42 -6.66
C GLY A 137 11.33 -8.73 -6.71
N ILE A 138 11.42 -7.40 -6.46
CA ILE A 138 12.67 -6.64 -6.53
C ILE A 138 13.13 -6.27 -5.13
N ARG A 139 14.34 -6.68 -4.76
CA ARG A 139 15.01 -6.34 -3.52
C ARG A 139 16.15 -5.36 -3.79
N LEU A 140 15.97 -4.12 -3.37
CA LEU A 140 16.94 -3.04 -3.56
C LEU A 140 17.92 -2.93 -2.40
N GLY A 141 19.17 -2.61 -2.72
CA GLY A 141 20.19 -2.30 -1.72
C GLY A 141 19.95 -0.97 -1.04
N ILE A 142 20.55 -0.81 0.15
CA ILE A 142 20.32 0.33 1.06
C ILE A 142 20.53 1.70 0.39
N LYS A 143 21.55 1.84 -0.48
CA LYS A 143 21.84 3.09 -1.18
C LYS A 143 20.73 3.46 -2.18
N ARG A 144 20.10 2.47 -2.82
CA ARG A 144 18.98 2.69 -3.75
C ARG A 144 17.72 3.09 -2.97
N LEU A 145 17.46 2.40 -1.87
CA LEU A 145 16.34 2.73 -0.98
C LEU A 145 16.49 4.13 -0.39
N GLN A 146 17.70 4.51 0.02
CA GLN A 146 17.99 5.88 0.49
C GLN A 146 17.67 6.93 -0.56
N ARG A 147 18.12 6.71 -1.80
CA ARG A 147 17.82 7.62 -2.91
C ARG A 147 16.32 7.72 -3.17
N ALA A 148 15.61 6.60 -3.18
CA ALA A 148 14.16 6.58 -3.35
C ALA A 148 13.44 7.37 -2.25
N LEU A 149 13.81 7.20 -0.98
CA LEU A 149 13.27 7.96 0.15
C LEU A 149 13.57 9.46 0.05
N ILE A 150 14.77 9.83 -0.35
CA ILE A 150 15.14 11.26 -0.56
C ILE A 150 14.25 11.88 -1.63
N LEU A 151 14.07 11.21 -2.78
CA LEU A 151 13.21 11.69 -3.86
C LEU A 151 11.75 11.77 -3.42
N TRP A 152 11.23 10.73 -2.75
CA TRP A 152 9.89 10.69 -2.18
C TRP A 152 9.64 11.86 -1.20
N ARG A 153 10.62 12.15 -0.32
CA ARG A 153 10.57 13.28 0.60
C ARG A 153 10.58 14.62 -0.15
N ASN A 154 11.51 14.80 -1.10
CA ASN A 154 11.66 16.05 -1.83
C ASN A 154 10.43 16.39 -2.67
N ASP A 155 9.79 15.38 -3.25
CA ASP A 155 8.53 15.53 -3.98
C ASP A 155 7.31 15.64 -3.05
N LYS A 156 7.45 15.44 -1.74
CA LYS A 156 6.34 15.38 -0.78
C LYS A 156 5.26 14.38 -1.23
N ALA A 157 5.67 13.21 -1.70
CA ALA A 157 4.79 12.26 -2.36
C ALA A 157 3.63 11.73 -1.48
N TRP A 158 3.76 11.82 -0.15
CA TRP A 158 2.68 11.51 0.79
C TRP A 158 1.48 12.44 0.70
N LEU A 159 1.64 13.62 0.09
CA LEU A 159 0.56 14.57 -0.13
C LEU A 159 -0.30 14.22 -1.35
N ASN A 160 0.18 13.36 -2.25
CA ASN A 160 -0.61 12.97 -3.42
C ASN A 160 -1.87 12.23 -2.98
N TYR A 161 -3.03 12.61 -3.53
CA TYR A 161 -4.29 11.93 -3.24
C TYR A 161 -4.29 10.47 -3.68
N ASP A 162 -3.47 10.11 -4.67
CA ASP A 162 -3.30 8.71 -5.10
C ASP A 162 -2.54 7.86 -4.09
N SER A 163 -1.77 8.47 -3.18
CA SER A 163 -1.10 7.76 -2.08
C SER A 163 -2.11 7.39 -1.00
N THR A 164 -2.24 6.11 -0.69
CA THR A 164 -3.19 5.57 0.28
C THR A 164 -2.51 4.57 1.21
N TYR A 165 -3.20 4.16 2.27
CA TYR A 165 -2.73 3.06 3.13
C TYR A 165 -2.57 1.74 2.39
N CYS A 166 -3.25 1.57 1.26
CA CYS A 166 -3.26 0.32 0.51
C CYS A 166 -2.07 0.16 -0.44
N ASN A 167 -1.56 1.28 -0.96
CA ASN A 167 -0.56 1.30 -2.03
C ASN A 167 0.75 2.00 -1.69
N LEU A 168 0.93 2.43 -0.43
CA LEU A 168 2.13 3.16 0.01
C LEU A 168 3.46 2.49 -0.40
N PRO A 169 3.62 1.16 -0.37
CA PRO A 169 4.83 0.50 -0.84
C PRO A 169 5.14 0.77 -2.32
N GLN A 170 4.12 0.78 -3.18
CA GLN A 170 4.26 1.04 -4.60
C GLN A 170 4.48 2.55 -4.87
N MET A 171 3.80 3.40 -4.09
CA MET A 171 3.93 4.86 -4.19
C MET A 171 5.32 5.39 -3.83
N LEU A 172 6.16 4.59 -3.17
CA LEU A 172 7.58 4.92 -2.97
C LEU A 172 8.34 5.04 -4.31
N PHE A 173 7.94 4.25 -5.30
CA PHE A 173 8.64 4.18 -6.61
C PHE A 173 7.84 4.79 -7.76
N MET A 174 6.55 5.02 -7.57
CA MET A 174 5.68 5.58 -8.61
C MET A 174 6.13 7.02 -8.95
N GLY A 175 6.37 7.25 -10.24
CA GLY A 175 6.82 8.56 -10.74
C GLY A 175 8.28 8.89 -10.46
N LEU A 176 9.06 7.97 -9.85
CA LEU A 176 10.51 8.15 -9.75
C LEU A 176 11.17 7.92 -11.13
N PRO A 177 12.36 8.53 -11.35
CA PRO A 177 13.21 8.21 -12.49
C PRO A 177 13.54 6.71 -12.55
N GLU A 178 14.07 6.25 -13.67
CA GLU A 178 14.56 4.89 -13.84
C GLU A 178 15.44 4.43 -12.67
N GLN A 179 15.09 3.26 -12.12
CA GLN A 179 15.82 2.64 -11.02
C GLN A 179 16.70 1.52 -11.56
N ASP A 180 17.99 1.64 -11.35
CA ASP A 180 18.99 0.68 -11.83
C ASP A 180 18.92 -0.64 -11.07
N LEU A 181 18.88 -1.73 -11.82
CA LEU A 181 18.84 -3.11 -11.31
C LEU A 181 20.24 -3.76 -11.20
N TYR A 182 21.28 -3.18 -11.77
CA TYR A 182 22.63 -3.72 -11.63
C TYR A 182 23.05 -3.86 -10.16
N GLY A 183 23.48 -5.03 -9.78
CA GLY A 183 23.85 -5.38 -8.40
C GLY A 183 22.68 -5.52 -7.43
N GLN A 184 21.44 -5.33 -7.88
CA GLN A 184 20.25 -5.56 -7.09
C GLN A 184 19.79 -7.03 -7.18
N CYS A 185 18.88 -7.45 -6.30
CA CYS A 185 18.39 -8.83 -6.33
C CYS A 185 16.94 -8.86 -6.81
N VAL A 186 16.61 -9.90 -7.55
CA VAL A 186 15.24 -10.17 -8.02
C VAL A 186 14.82 -11.57 -7.62
N SER A 187 13.53 -11.78 -7.42
CA SER A 187 12.98 -13.11 -7.14
C SER A 187 13.32 -14.08 -8.28
N LYS A 188 13.98 -15.19 -7.95
CA LYS A 188 14.49 -16.16 -8.92
C LYS A 188 13.42 -16.69 -9.88
N ASP A 189 12.24 -16.98 -9.35
CA ASP A 189 11.12 -17.54 -10.10
C ASP A 189 10.08 -16.47 -10.46
N GLY A 190 10.45 -15.18 -10.30
CA GLY A 190 9.57 -14.04 -10.55
C GLY A 190 9.59 -13.56 -12.01
N PRO A 191 8.55 -12.80 -12.39
CA PRO A 191 8.43 -12.30 -13.77
C PRO A 191 9.56 -11.34 -14.17
N VAL A 192 10.20 -10.66 -13.22
CA VAL A 192 11.36 -9.79 -13.47
C VAL A 192 12.56 -10.64 -13.89
N ALA A 193 12.86 -11.72 -13.17
CA ALA A 193 13.95 -12.63 -13.50
C ALA A 193 13.70 -13.31 -14.86
N ALA A 194 12.46 -13.74 -15.11
CA ALA A 194 12.07 -14.34 -16.38
C ALA A 194 12.30 -13.40 -17.57
N ALA A 195 11.93 -12.12 -17.44
CA ALA A 195 12.18 -11.13 -18.47
C ALA A 195 13.67 -10.84 -18.67
N LEU A 196 14.43 -10.71 -17.58
CA LEU A 196 15.88 -10.43 -17.64
C LEU A 196 16.69 -11.61 -18.24
N SER A 197 16.25 -12.83 -18.03
CA SER A 197 16.92 -14.03 -18.56
C SER A 197 16.86 -14.15 -20.10
N THR A 198 16.02 -13.34 -20.76
CA THR A 198 15.96 -13.28 -22.23
C THR A 198 17.08 -12.45 -22.86
N LEU A 199 17.88 -11.76 -22.04
CA LEU A 199 18.96 -10.86 -22.49
C LEU A 199 20.30 -11.57 -22.45
N ASP A 200 21.05 -11.53 -23.53
CA ASP A 200 22.34 -12.23 -23.68
C ASP A 200 23.47 -11.66 -22.79
N ASP A 201 23.37 -10.38 -22.46
CA ASP A 201 24.38 -9.64 -21.68
C ASP A 201 24.01 -9.49 -20.19
N VAL A 202 22.86 -10.02 -19.75
CA VAL A 202 22.45 -10.07 -18.35
C VAL A 202 22.69 -11.46 -17.75
N ARG A 203 23.15 -11.50 -16.53
CA ARG A 203 23.35 -12.73 -15.73
C ARG A 203 22.60 -12.62 -14.42
N LEU A 204 21.99 -13.72 -14.04
CA LEU A 204 21.29 -13.88 -12.77
C LEU A 204 22.11 -14.83 -11.89
N GLU A 205 22.82 -14.27 -10.93
CA GLU A 205 23.80 -15.01 -10.10
C GLU A 205 23.17 -15.36 -8.73
N PRO A 206 23.38 -16.58 -8.24
CA PRO A 206 22.97 -16.94 -6.87
C PRO A 206 23.56 -15.99 -5.83
N VAL A 207 22.85 -15.85 -4.70
CA VAL A 207 23.31 -15.08 -3.55
C VAL A 207 23.35 -15.96 -2.29
N ASP A 208 24.35 -15.79 -1.45
CA ASP A 208 24.59 -16.63 -0.28
C ASP A 208 23.54 -16.48 0.84
N PHE A 209 22.81 -15.36 0.85
CA PHE A 209 21.87 -15.03 1.92
C PHE A 209 20.42 -15.48 1.66
N SER A 210 20.11 -16.04 0.48
CA SER A 210 18.75 -16.47 0.14
C SER A 210 18.73 -17.33 -1.13
N GLU A 211 17.99 -18.42 -1.10
CA GLU A 211 17.71 -19.26 -2.27
C GLU A 211 16.59 -18.70 -3.17
N GLU A 212 15.79 -17.78 -2.64
CA GLU A 212 14.65 -17.15 -3.34
C GLU A 212 15.08 -16.02 -4.28
N TYR A 213 16.28 -15.47 -4.10
CA TYR A 213 16.76 -14.31 -4.83
C TYR A 213 18.01 -14.63 -5.66
N VAL A 214 18.11 -13.94 -6.78
CA VAL A 214 19.32 -13.90 -7.62
C VAL A 214 19.75 -12.46 -7.83
N ARG A 215 21.05 -12.22 -7.95
CA ARG A 215 21.62 -10.90 -8.21
C ARG A 215 21.70 -10.65 -9.71
N VAL A 216 21.29 -9.45 -10.10
CA VAL A 216 21.42 -8.99 -11.49
C VAL A 216 22.84 -8.49 -11.71
N SER A 217 23.55 -9.09 -12.65
CA SER A 217 24.85 -8.65 -13.14
C SER A 217 24.85 -8.58 -14.67
N THR A 218 25.86 -7.96 -15.25
CA THR A 218 25.96 -7.81 -16.69
C THR A 218 27.36 -8.19 -17.17
N THR A 219 27.45 -8.80 -18.36
CA THR A 219 28.73 -9.24 -18.95
C THR A 219 29.49 -8.09 -19.64
N ARG A 220 28.82 -6.98 -19.88
CA ARG A 220 29.38 -5.75 -20.42
C ARG A 220 28.74 -4.55 -19.75
N PHE A 221 29.29 -3.35 -19.94
CA PHE A 221 28.65 -2.13 -19.44
C PHE A 221 27.36 -1.91 -20.18
N THR A 222 26.23 -2.07 -19.47
CA THR A 222 24.87 -1.91 -20.00
C THR A 222 23.92 -1.47 -18.88
N ASN A 223 22.89 -0.70 -19.24
CA ASN A 223 21.89 -0.22 -18.30
C ASN A 223 20.68 -1.14 -18.28
N VAL A 224 20.39 -1.71 -17.11
CA VAL A 224 19.18 -2.48 -16.85
C VAL A 224 18.40 -1.78 -15.74
N THR A 225 17.25 -1.24 -16.06
CA THR A 225 16.48 -0.38 -15.14
C THR A 225 15.01 -0.78 -15.08
N PHE A 226 14.30 -0.23 -14.11
CA PHE A 226 12.85 -0.29 -14.10
C PHE A 226 12.23 1.07 -13.78
N THR A 227 10.98 1.24 -14.21
CA THR A 227 10.10 2.31 -13.80
C THR A 227 8.77 1.75 -13.32
N LEU A 228 8.06 2.49 -12.49
CA LEU A 228 6.71 2.13 -12.05
C LEU A 228 5.74 3.22 -12.52
N GLY A 229 4.79 2.83 -13.36
CA GLY A 229 3.77 3.71 -13.90
C GLY A 229 2.58 3.91 -12.95
N PRO A 230 1.65 4.80 -13.31
CA PRO A 230 0.47 5.10 -12.51
C PRO A 230 -0.43 3.88 -12.36
N PRO A 231 -1.14 3.75 -11.22
CA PRO A 231 -1.99 2.61 -10.96
C PRO A 231 -3.22 2.56 -11.85
N SER A 232 -3.67 1.35 -12.11
CA SER A 232 -4.98 1.07 -12.71
C SER A 232 -5.78 0.16 -11.79
N LYS A 233 -7.08 0.43 -11.64
CA LYS A 233 -8.00 -0.43 -10.90
C LYS A 233 -8.67 -1.40 -11.85
N ARG A 234 -8.58 -2.69 -11.55
CA ARG A 234 -9.20 -3.75 -12.35
C ARG A 234 -10.06 -4.63 -11.45
N LYS A 235 -11.11 -5.16 -12.03
CA LYS A 235 -11.95 -6.15 -11.37
C LYS A 235 -11.21 -7.49 -11.35
N ASP A 236 -10.97 -8.01 -10.16
CA ASP A 236 -10.40 -9.34 -9.92
C ASP A 236 -11.41 -10.13 -9.11
N GLY A 237 -12.15 -11.02 -9.78
CA GLY A 237 -13.35 -11.63 -9.23
C GLY A 237 -14.42 -10.56 -8.92
N GLU A 238 -14.84 -10.46 -7.66
CA GLU A 238 -15.80 -9.45 -7.19
C GLU A 238 -15.15 -8.18 -6.63
N HIS A 239 -13.80 -8.08 -6.65
CA HIS A 239 -13.05 -7.01 -6.03
C HIS A 239 -12.42 -6.07 -7.06
N MET A 240 -12.31 -4.80 -6.68
CA MET A 240 -11.45 -3.85 -7.37
C MET A 240 -10.05 -3.95 -6.76
N VAL A 241 -9.10 -4.37 -7.57
CA VAL A 241 -7.70 -4.48 -7.19
C VAL A 241 -6.89 -3.44 -7.95
N GLU A 242 -5.95 -2.83 -7.28
CA GLU A 242 -5.06 -1.83 -7.87
C GLU A 242 -3.77 -2.50 -8.34
N TYR A 243 -3.37 -2.19 -9.58
CA TYR A 243 -2.18 -2.70 -10.23
C TYR A 243 -1.32 -1.56 -10.74
N PHE A 244 -0.04 -1.65 -10.49
CA PHE A 244 0.98 -0.72 -11.00
C PHE A 244 1.75 -1.39 -12.13
N PRO A 245 1.80 -0.79 -13.33
CA PRO A 245 2.59 -1.33 -14.43
C PRO A 245 4.08 -1.06 -14.17
N LEU A 246 4.86 -2.13 -13.94
CA LEU A 246 6.31 -2.07 -13.86
C LEU A 246 6.85 -2.32 -15.26
N CYS A 247 7.62 -1.37 -15.78
CA CYS A 247 8.32 -1.42 -17.04
C CYS A 247 9.80 -1.75 -16.79
N LEU A 248 10.30 -2.80 -17.40
CA LEU A 248 11.73 -3.10 -17.44
C LEU A 248 12.34 -2.48 -18.69
N LEU A 249 13.53 -1.91 -18.55
CA LEU A 249 14.25 -1.25 -19.61
C LEU A 249 15.67 -1.82 -19.72
N HIS A 250 16.13 -2.05 -20.92
CA HIS A 250 17.50 -2.40 -21.27
C HIS A 250 18.00 -1.39 -22.30
N GLU A 251 19.05 -0.66 -21.97
CA GLU A 251 19.57 0.44 -22.81
C GLU A 251 18.47 1.44 -23.22
N GLY A 252 17.55 1.77 -22.29
CA GLY A 252 16.42 2.68 -22.51
C GLY A 252 15.29 2.10 -23.36
N ARG A 253 15.35 0.82 -23.74
CA ARG A 253 14.28 0.15 -24.52
C ARG A 253 13.51 -0.84 -23.62
N GLN A 254 12.20 -0.82 -23.72
CA GLN A 254 11.35 -1.73 -22.96
C GLN A 254 11.65 -3.20 -23.30
N ILE A 255 11.76 -4.03 -22.26
CA ILE A 255 11.90 -5.47 -22.35
C ILE A 255 10.55 -6.11 -22.05
N GLY A 256 10.04 -6.92 -22.98
CA GLY A 256 8.78 -7.63 -22.79
C GLY A 256 7.58 -6.71 -22.58
N GLY A 257 6.56 -7.22 -21.90
CA GLY A 257 5.38 -6.46 -21.51
C GLY A 257 5.50 -5.83 -20.13
N PHE A 258 4.48 -5.04 -19.73
CA PHE A 258 4.39 -4.53 -18.37
C PHE A 258 4.13 -5.65 -17.36
N ILE A 259 4.96 -5.72 -16.32
CA ILE A 259 4.74 -6.59 -15.18
C ILE A 259 3.75 -5.90 -14.24
N GLN A 260 2.67 -6.58 -13.87
CA GLN A 260 1.63 -6.00 -13.03
C GLN A 260 1.96 -6.20 -11.55
N VAL A 261 2.37 -5.13 -10.88
CA VAL A 261 2.61 -5.14 -9.43
C VAL A 261 1.28 -4.92 -8.73
N ARG A 262 0.75 -5.97 -8.13
CA ARG A 262 -0.54 -5.97 -7.44
C ARG A 262 -0.40 -5.38 -6.04
N THR A 263 -1.37 -4.55 -5.63
CA THR A 263 -1.52 -4.19 -4.21
C THR A 263 -2.22 -5.31 -3.44
N ASP A 264 -1.79 -5.51 -2.20
CA ASP A 264 -2.45 -6.41 -1.25
C ASP A 264 -2.69 -5.64 0.07
N PRO A 265 -3.77 -4.84 0.13
CA PRO A 265 -4.03 -3.96 1.26
C PRO A 265 -4.29 -4.73 2.56
N GLU A 266 -4.93 -5.89 2.48
CA GLU A 266 -5.22 -6.70 3.66
C GLU A 266 -3.93 -7.23 4.28
N TRP A 267 -3.06 -7.81 3.46
CA TRP A 267 -1.79 -8.32 3.92
C TRP A 267 -0.86 -7.19 4.40
N PHE A 268 -0.78 -6.06 3.68
CA PHE A 268 0.03 -4.92 4.09
C PHE A 268 -0.45 -4.34 5.43
N SER A 269 -1.75 -4.17 5.61
CA SER A 269 -2.32 -3.75 6.90
C SER A 269 -1.99 -4.74 8.02
N ARG A 270 -2.02 -6.05 7.74
CA ARG A 270 -1.65 -7.08 8.71
C ARG A 270 -0.21 -6.91 9.18
N ILE A 271 0.75 -6.78 8.26
CA ILE A 271 2.16 -6.63 8.65
C ILE A 271 2.44 -5.30 9.33
N LEU A 272 1.77 -4.22 8.95
CA LEU A 272 1.90 -2.92 9.63
C LEU A 272 1.52 -3.01 11.12
N ASN A 273 0.55 -3.85 11.46
CA ASN A 273 0.03 -3.98 12.81
C ASN A 273 0.51 -5.25 13.55
N MET A 274 1.39 -6.05 12.94
CA MET A 274 1.93 -7.27 13.54
C MET A 274 2.83 -6.94 14.73
N PRO A 275 2.49 -7.38 15.98
CA PRO A 275 3.27 -7.04 17.16
C PRO A 275 4.65 -7.70 17.18
N ASP A 276 4.72 -8.97 16.73
CA ASP A 276 5.94 -9.78 16.74
C ASP A 276 6.76 -9.66 15.44
N TRP A 277 6.70 -8.50 14.80
CA TRP A 277 7.47 -8.24 13.60
C TRP A 277 8.98 -8.18 13.91
N HIS A 278 9.76 -8.94 13.17
CA HIS A 278 11.22 -8.86 13.26
C HIS A 278 11.74 -7.60 12.56
N GLU A 279 11.93 -6.54 13.34
CA GLU A 279 12.29 -5.22 12.84
C GLU A 279 13.71 -5.17 12.26
N SER A 280 13.83 -4.55 11.10
CA SER A 280 15.13 -4.23 10.51
C SER A 280 15.64 -2.89 11.01
N ARG A 281 16.47 -2.89 12.05
CA ARG A 281 17.10 -1.67 12.59
C ARG A 281 17.80 -0.84 11.52
N ARG A 282 18.39 -1.50 10.50
CA ARG A 282 19.09 -0.83 9.41
C ARG A 282 18.12 -0.03 8.53
N LEU A 283 16.94 -0.57 8.20
CA LEU A 283 15.95 0.12 7.38
C LEU A 283 15.23 1.20 8.16
N LEU A 284 14.93 0.97 9.43
CA LEU A 284 14.32 1.97 10.30
C LEU A 284 15.29 3.15 10.55
N GLY A 285 16.58 2.88 10.79
CA GLY A 285 17.61 3.92 10.89
C GLY A 285 17.73 4.73 9.62
N LEU A 286 17.75 4.07 8.45
CA LEU A 286 17.76 4.76 7.16
C LEU A 286 16.57 5.72 7.00
N ALA A 287 15.37 5.27 7.35
CA ALA A 287 14.18 6.11 7.24
C ALA A 287 14.21 7.29 8.23
N ALA A 288 14.66 7.06 9.46
CA ALA A 288 14.85 8.11 10.46
C ALA A 288 15.87 9.16 9.99
N ASP A 289 17.00 8.73 9.43
CA ASP A 289 18.05 9.64 8.92
C ASP A 289 17.55 10.51 7.75
N VAL A 290 16.69 9.94 6.90
CA VAL A 290 16.19 10.67 5.71
C VAL A 290 14.96 11.51 6.03
N LEU A 291 14.05 11.01 6.85
CA LEU A 291 12.74 11.64 7.06
C LEU A 291 12.64 12.45 8.37
N GLY A 292 13.55 12.25 9.31
CA GLY A 292 13.62 13.03 10.57
C GLY A 292 12.79 12.43 11.68
#